data_df4e7cefb1af0eb006b859d5b7e98a8f
#
_entry.id   df4e7cefb1af0eb006b859d5b7e98a8f
#
_cell.length_a   1.000
_cell.length_b   1.000
_cell.length_c   1.000
_cell.angle_alpha   90.00
_cell.angle_beta   90.00
_cell.angle_gamma   90.00
#
_symmetry.space_group_name_H-M   'P 1'
#
loop_
_entity.id
_entity.type
_entity.pdbx_description
1 polymer ?
#
loop_
_entity_poly.entity_id
_entity_poly.type
_entity_poly.pdbx_seq_one_letter_code
_entity_poly.pdbx_strand_id
1 'polypeptide(L)'
;MLVPITTPALRLPPAGQLLPPIDGLVANEEAHRYCFRGDWLPFSVTGVISDLSEAARKQIARTKDGQDGWELRGNSVHDILRQHLLGIAGGGLQGVIYDDRWAPWAEPLLDHWLFRDCQVLAVEYALCDPRKRVGGSFDFLVRTAEGQTILGDLKTVSTAAALKSRKPATAQLGAYTSMFCWWWPTITIDRCATLVSAPGECELKPQDPACCIAAWQEAWEKHQAEEQLRGF
;
A
#
# COMPACT_ATOMS: atom_id res chain seq x y z
N MET A 1 19.09 14.24 -20.10
CA MET A 1 18.46 15.50 -19.64
C MET A 1 16.99 15.19 -19.42
N LEU A 2 16.55 15.03 -18.16
CA LEU A 2 15.14 14.75 -17.83
C LEU A 2 14.36 16.06 -18.06
N VAL A 3 13.44 16.04 -19.00
CA VAL A 3 12.50 17.15 -19.21
C VAL A 3 11.70 17.31 -17.92
N PRO A 4 11.62 18.52 -17.33
CA PRO A 4 10.77 18.73 -16.17
C PRO A 4 9.32 18.40 -16.57
N ILE A 5 8.75 17.41 -15.88
CA ILE A 5 7.33 17.10 -16.02
C ILE A 5 6.60 18.27 -15.38
N THR A 6 6.02 19.12 -16.19
CA THR A 6 5.07 20.12 -15.72
C THR A 6 3.81 19.37 -15.29
N THR A 7 3.82 18.85 -14.06
CA THR A 7 2.60 18.36 -13.43
C THR A 7 1.72 19.60 -13.20
N PRO A 8 0.50 19.67 -13.74
CA PRO A 8 -0.41 20.74 -13.38
C PRO A 8 -0.54 20.76 -11.87
N ALA A 9 -0.68 21.94 -11.25
CA ALA A 9 -0.96 22.09 -9.84
C ALA A 9 -2.35 21.48 -9.56
N LEU A 10 -2.39 20.16 -9.43
CA LEU A 10 -3.60 19.39 -9.19
C LEU A 10 -4.01 19.62 -7.73
N ARG A 11 -5.13 20.31 -7.55
CA ARG A 11 -5.86 20.36 -6.30
C ARG A 11 -6.36 18.95 -5.99
N LEU A 12 -6.69 18.69 -4.73
CA LEU A 12 -7.43 17.48 -4.35
C LEU A 12 -8.58 17.25 -5.33
N PRO A 13 -8.81 16.02 -5.79
CA PRO A 13 -9.91 15.72 -6.67
C PRO A 13 -11.23 16.08 -5.96
N PRO A 14 -12.26 16.48 -6.70
CA PRO A 14 -13.61 16.66 -6.15
C PRO A 14 -14.07 15.38 -5.43
N ALA A 15 -15.00 15.55 -4.47
CA ALA A 15 -15.64 14.40 -3.83
C ALA A 15 -16.21 13.44 -4.90
N GLY A 16 -15.99 12.14 -4.71
CA GLY A 16 -16.41 11.12 -5.66
C GLY A 16 -15.48 10.89 -6.86
N GLN A 17 -14.33 11.57 -6.92
CA GLN A 17 -13.32 11.33 -7.95
C GLN A 17 -12.03 10.84 -7.33
N LEU A 18 -11.43 9.82 -7.94
CA LEU A 18 -10.12 9.31 -7.57
C LEU A 18 -9.01 10.11 -8.29
N LEU A 19 -7.81 10.09 -7.71
CA LEU A 19 -6.62 10.57 -8.39
C LEU A 19 -6.40 9.79 -9.70
N PRO A 20 -6.07 10.46 -10.80
CA PRO A 20 -5.75 9.75 -12.03
C PRO A 20 -4.46 8.94 -11.86
N PRO A 21 -4.32 7.82 -12.60
CA PRO A 21 -3.09 7.05 -12.60
C PRO A 21 -1.91 7.89 -13.12
N ILE A 22 -0.70 7.52 -12.71
CA ILE A 22 0.52 8.18 -13.20
C ILE A 22 0.71 7.83 -14.68
N ASP A 23 0.79 8.87 -15.50
CA ASP A 23 0.97 8.71 -16.94
C ASP A 23 2.24 7.93 -17.28
N GLY A 24 2.10 6.91 -18.12
CA GLY A 24 3.18 6.03 -18.53
C GLY A 24 3.62 4.98 -17.50
N LEU A 25 2.96 4.89 -16.35
CA LEU A 25 3.21 3.82 -15.38
C LEU A 25 2.21 2.68 -15.58
N VAL A 26 2.73 1.47 -15.74
CA VAL A 26 1.97 0.22 -15.82
C VAL A 26 2.42 -0.70 -14.69
N ALA A 27 1.50 -1.18 -13.90
CA ALA A 27 1.73 -2.16 -12.84
C ALA A 27 1.23 -3.54 -13.26
N ASN A 28 2.03 -4.56 -13.01
CA ASN A 28 1.59 -5.95 -12.95
C ASN A 28 1.58 -6.33 -11.47
N GLU A 29 0.41 -6.28 -10.85
CA GLU A 29 0.22 -6.48 -9.41
C GLU A 29 0.56 -7.90 -8.99
N GLU A 30 0.16 -8.92 -9.75
CA GLU A 30 0.46 -10.32 -9.45
C GLU A 30 1.97 -10.60 -9.39
N ALA A 31 2.72 -10.01 -10.31
CA ALA A 31 4.17 -10.19 -10.39
C ALA A 31 4.96 -9.14 -9.57
N HIS A 32 4.29 -8.19 -8.93
CA HIS A 32 4.91 -7.01 -8.28
C HIS A 32 5.94 -6.32 -9.17
N ARG A 33 5.60 -6.18 -10.46
CA ARG A 33 6.47 -5.58 -11.47
C ARG A 33 5.87 -4.30 -12.02
N TYR A 34 6.71 -3.32 -12.23
CA TYR A 34 6.32 -1.99 -12.67
C TYR A 34 7.10 -1.61 -13.92
N CYS A 35 6.42 -1.00 -14.89
CA CYS A 35 7.02 -0.49 -16.11
C CYS A 35 6.70 0.99 -16.23
N PHE A 36 7.71 1.85 -16.36
CA PHE A 36 7.52 3.27 -16.54
C PHE A 36 8.02 3.71 -17.91
N ARG A 37 7.12 4.25 -18.75
CA ARG A 37 7.41 4.72 -20.12
C ARG A 37 8.11 3.68 -21.00
N GLY A 38 7.71 2.42 -20.87
CA GLY A 38 8.27 1.29 -21.63
C GLY A 38 9.47 0.61 -20.96
N ASP A 39 10.05 1.19 -19.92
CA ASP A 39 11.19 0.60 -19.22
C ASP A 39 10.73 -0.14 -17.96
N TRP A 40 11.07 -1.42 -17.84
CA TRP A 40 10.83 -2.19 -16.64
C TRP A 40 11.72 -1.72 -15.50
N LEU A 41 11.09 -1.45 -14.36
CA LEU A 41 11.81 -1.09 -13.13
C LEU A 41 12.41 -2.35 -12.51
N PRO A 42 13.72 -2.37 -12.21
CA PRO A 42 14.38 -3.56 -11.66
C PRO A 42 13.95 -3.89 -10.23
N PHE A 43 13.44 -2.90 -9.49
CA PHE A 43 13.13 -3.03 -8.08
C PHE A 43 11.65 -2.77 -7.80
N SER A 44 11.08 -3.54 -6.86
CA SER A 44 9.84 -3.21 -6.18
C SER A 44 10.12 -2.79 -4.74
N VAL A 45 9.25 -1.96 -4.17
CA VAL A 45 9.34 -1.55 -2.75
C VAL A 45 9.45 -2.78 -1.84
N THR A 46 8.58 -3.77 -2.03
CA THR A 46 8.60 -5.00 -1.24
C THR A 46 9.88 -5.81 -1.42
N GLY A 47 10.48 -5.79 -2.62
CA GLY A 47 11.77 -6.41 -2.89
C GLY A 47 12.91 -5.74 -2.12
N VAL A 48 12.95 -4.41 -2.12
CA VAL A 48 13.97 -3.62 -1.43
C VAL A 48 13.93 -3.80 0.09
N ILE A 49 12.73 -3.77 0.68
CA ILE A 49 12.57 -3.90 2.14
C ILE A 49 12.61 -5.34 2.65
N SER A 50 12.68 -6.32 1.75
CA SER A 50 12.69 -7.74 2.09
C SER A 50 14.04 -8.18 2.62
N ASP A 51 14.25 -8.05 3.93
CA ASP A 51 15.42 -8.53 4.67
C ASP A 51 15.18 -9.96 5.22
N LEU A 52 14.65 -10.83 4.38
CA LEU A 52 14.33 -12.20 4.79
C LEU A 52 15.52 -13.12 4.56
N SER A 53 15.97 -13.77 5.63
CA SER A 53 16.92 -14.88 5.52
C SER A 53 16.35 -16.00 4.63
N GLU A 54 17.21 -16.81 4.03
CA GLU A 54 16.77 -17.95 3.21
C GLU A 54 15.87 -18.92 4.00
N ALA A 55 16.15 -19.12 5.28
CA ALA A 55 15.32 -19.93 6.17
C ALA A 55 13.91 -19.33 6.35
N ALA A 56 13.82 -18.00 6.53
CA ALA A 56 12.55 -17.30 6.64
C ALA A 56 11.75 -17.35 5.32
N ARG A 57 12.42 -17.20 4.17
CA ARG A 57 11.79 -17.35 2.84
C ARG A 57 11.22 -18.76 2.64
N LYS A 58 11.96 -19.80 3.01
CA LYS A 58 11.50 -21.20 2.95
C LYS A 58 10.30 -21.45 3.87
N GLN A 59 10.31 -20.87 5.07
CA GLN A 59 9.19 -20.98 6.01
C GLN A 59 7.93 -20.27 5.49
N ILE A 60 8.08 -19.07 4.95
CA ILE A 60 7.00 -18.31 4.32
C ILE A 60 6.41 -19.09 3.13
N ALA A 61 7.26 -19.66 2.27
CA ALA A 61 6.84 -20.44 1.13
C ALA A 61 6.00 -21.68 1.54
N ARG A 62 6.34 -22.33 2.65
CA ARG A 62 5.61 -23.51 3.14
C ARG A 62 4.18 -23.22 3.61
N THR A 63 3.92 -21.99 4.07
CA THR A 63 2.61 -21.55 4.58
C THR A 63 1.85 -20.68 3.58
N LYS A 64 2.42 -20.49 2.38
CA LYS A 64 1.90 -19.61 1.35
C LYS A 64 0.63 -20.19 0.73
N ASP A 65 0.71 -21.45 0.32
CA ASP A 65 -0.29 -22.12 -0.48
C ASP A 65 -1.28 -22.92 0.37
N GLY A 66 -2.49 -23.14 -0.15
CA GLY A 66 -3.55 -23.94 0.46
C GLY A 66 -4.82 -23.12 0.74
N GLN A 67 -5.90 -23.82 1.12
CA GLN A 67 -7.19 -23.17 1.41
C GLN A 67 -7.12 -22.14 2.55
N ASP A 68 -6.19 -22.33 3.49
CA ASP A 68 -5.95 -21.43 4.62
C ASP A 68 -4.64 -20.65 4.46
N GLY A 69 -4.07 -20.64 3.25
CA GLY A 69 -2.82 -19.96 2.94
C GLY A 69 -2.91 -18.46 3.19
N TRP A 70 -1.82 -17.90 3.73
CA TRP A 70 -1.79 -16.46 4.02
C TRP A 70 -1.90 -15.60 2.76
N GLU A 71 -1.46 -16.10 1.60
CA GLU A 71 -1.54 -15.37 0.32
C GLU A 71 -2.98 -15.27 -0.17
N LEU A 72 -3.71 -16.41 -0.21
CA LEU A 72 -5.12 -16.40 -0.61
C LEU A 72 -5.96 -15.49 0.29
N ARG A 73 -5.76 -15.60 1.62
CA ARG A 73 -6.41 -14.68 2.56
C ARG A 73 -6.05 -13.24 2.30
N GLY A 74 -4.75 -12.95 2.17
CA GLY A 74 -4.26 -11.61 1.89
C GLY A 74 -4.95 -11.01 0.66
N ASN A 75 -4.82 -11.68 -0.48
CA ASN A 75 -5.39 -11.22 -1.75
C ASN A 75 -6.90 -11.01 -1.67
N SER A 76 -7.63 -11.96 -1.05
CA SER A 76 -9.08 -11.85 -0.91
C SER A 76 -9.50 -10.66 -0.05
N VAL A 77 -8.84 -10.45 1.10
CA VAL A 77 -9.19 -9.34 1.99
C VAL A 77 -8.78 -7.99 1.41
N HIS A 78 -7.67 -7.91 0.67
CA HIS A 78 -7.30 -6.72 -0.11
C HIS A 78 -8.35 -6.41 -1.19
N ASP A 79 -8.80 -7.41 -1.95
CA ASP A 79 -9.85 -7.20 -2.95
C ASP A 79 -11.18 -6.76 -2.33
N ILE A 80 -11.55 -7.29 -1.18
CA ILE A 80 -12.72 -6.83 -0.41
C ILE A 80 -12.60 -5.36 -0.04
N LEU A 81 -11.45 -4.93 0.51
CA LEU A 81 -11.21 -3.53 0.84
C LEU A 81 -11.26 -2.66 -0.41
N ARG A 82 -10.63 -3.10 -1.49
CA ARG A 82 -10.62 -2.40 -2.78
C ARG A 82 -12.05 -2.15 -3.28
N GLN A 83 -12.89 -3.18 -3.30
CA GLN A 83 -14.30 -3.06 -3.73
C GLN A 83 -15.08 -2.10 -2.83
N HIS A 84 -14.89 -2.16 -1.52
CA HIS A 84 -15.54 -1.27 -0.56
C HIS A 84 -15.18 0.20 -0.81
N LEU A 85 -13.90 0.49 -0.95
CA LEU A 85 -13.41 1.86 -1.17
C LEU A 85 -13.85 2.42 -2.52
N LEU A 86 -13.87 1.59 -3.57
CA LEU A 86 -14.41 1.98 -4.87
C LEU A 86 -15.92 2.26 -4.78
N GLY A 87 -16.68 1.50 -3.99
CA GLY A 87 -18.09 1.76 -3.70
C GLY A 87 -18.28 3.13 -3.03
N ILE A 88 -17.51 3.45 -2.00
CA ILE A 88 -17.52 4.77 -1.34
C ILE A 88 -17.19 5.87 -2.34
N ALA A 89 -16.14 5.73 -3.15
CA ALA A 89 -15.76 6.70 -4.16
C ALA A 89 -16.85 6.92 -5.22
N GLY A 90 -17.57 5.87 -5.60
CA GLY A 90 -18.68 5.93 -6.56
C GLY A 90 -19.99 6.52 -5.99
N GLY A 91 -20.02 6.91 -4.72
CA GLY A 91 -21.19 7.51 -4.07
C GLY A 91 -22.29 6.51 -3.72
N GLY A 92 -22.01 5.20 -3.75
CA GLY A 92 -22.95 4.14 -3.41
C GLY A 92 -22.29 3.05 -2.57
N LEU A 93 -22.80 2.82 -1.37
CA LEU A 93 -22.49 1.61 -0.60
C LEU A 93 -23.25 0.43 -1.22
N GLN A 94 -22.81 -0.06 -2.37
CA GLN A 94 -23.20 -1.39 -2.81
C GLN A 94 -22.49 -2.38 -1.91
N GLY A 95 -23.24 -3.33 -1.32
CA GLY A 95 -22.66 -4.35 -0.47
C GLY A 95 -21.55 -5.09 -1.21
N VAL A 96 -20.37 -5.18 -0.60
CA VAL A 96 -19.25 -5.97 -1.15
C VAL A 96 -19.63 -7.44 -1.08
N ILE A 97 -19.49 -8.14 -2.20
CA ILE A 97 -19.76 -9.58 -2.28
C ILE A 97 -18.43 -10.33 -2.09
N TYR A 98 -18.38 -11.22 -1.11
CA TYR A 98 -17.22 -12.06 -0.82
C TYR A 98 -17.65 -13.43 -0.26
N ASP A 99 -16.73 -14.38 -0.24
CA ASP A 99 -16.93 -15.71 0.34
C ASP A 99 -17.01 -15.61 1.87
N ASP A 100 -18.02 -16.23 2.50
CA ASP A 100 -18.29 -16.19 3.94
C ASP A 100 -17.09 -16.59 4.82
N ARG A 101 -16.19 -17.41 4.30
CA ARG A 101 -14.94 -17.77 5.02
C ARG A 101 -14.07 -16.55 5.34
N TRP A 102 -14.20 -15.45 4.59
CA TRP A 102 -13.46 -14.21 4.81
C TRP A 102 -14.19 -13.21 5.70
N ALA A 103 -15.45 -13.48 6.06
CA ALA A 103 -16.25 -12.61 6.93
C ALA A 103 -15.53 -12.24 8.23
N PRO A 104 -14.81 -13.14 8.92
CA PRO A 104 -14.10 -12.77 10.14
C PRO A 104 -13.07 -11.64 9.98
N TRP A 105 -12.43 -11.52 8.82
CA TRP A 105 -11.50 -10.44 8.51
C TRP A 105 -12.19 -9.25 7.85
N ALA A 106 -13.19 -9.52 7.01
CA ALA A 106 -13.87 -8.50 6.21
C ALA A 106 -14.78 -7.61 7.06
N GLU A 107 -15.62 -8.17 7.90
CA GLU A 107 -16.60 -7.41 8.67
C GLU A 107 -15.98 -6.31 9.54
N PRO A 108 -14.97 -6.59 10.40
CA PRO A 108 -14.35 -5.55 11.21
C PRO A 108 -13.56 -4.54 10.37
N LEU A 109 -13.07 -4.94 9.18
CA LEU A 109 -12.38 -4.07 8.23
C LEU A 109 -13.36 -3.09 7.56
N LEU A 110 -14.49 -3.59 7.04
CA LEU A 110 -15.49 -2.79 6.35
C LEU A 110 -16.21 -1.82 7.32
N ASP A 111 -16.34 -2.23 8.59
CA ASP A 111 -16.99 -1.44 9.64
C ASP A 111 -16.02 -0.46 10.33
N HIS A 112 -14.76 -0.44 9.90
CA HIS A 112 -13.74 0.39 10.54
C HIS A 112 -14.07 1.87 10.39
N TRP A 113 -13.94 2.63 11.50
CA TRP A 113 -14.29 4.04 11.58
C TRP A 113 -13.62 4.91 10.50
N LEU A 114 -12.42 4.55 10.06
CA LEU A 114 -11.65 5.28 9.04
C LEU A 114 -12.42 5.45 7.72
N PHE A 115 -13.27 4.48 7.38
CA PHE A 115 -13.97 4.44 6.09
C PHE A 115 -15.41 4.94 6.15
N ARG A 116 -15.93 5.32 7.34
CA ARG A 116 -17.35 5.71 7.49
C ARG A 116 -17.66 7.01 6.77
N ASP A 117 -16.95 8.07 6.99
CA ASP A 117 -17.25 9.39 6.42
C ASP A 117 -16.02 9.98 5.70
N CYS A 118 -15.23 9.14 5.06
CA CYS A 118 -14.02 9.56 4.38
C CYS A 118 -14.28 9.89 2.90
N GLN A 119 -13.45 10.77 2.35
CA GLN A 119 -13.26 10.90 0.92
C GLN A 119 -12.15 9.93 0.50
N VAL A 120 -12.46 8.97 -0.36
CA VAL A 120 -11.45 8.11 -0.98
C VAL A 120 -10.77 8.87 -2.10
N LEU A 121 -9.44 8.99 -2.04
CA LEU A 121 -8.62 9.69 -3.02
C LEU A 121 -7.92 8.73 -3.98
N ALA A 122 -7.50 7.56 -3.50
CA ALA A 122 -6.89 6.53 -4.33
C ALA A 122 -7.07 5.14 -3.69
N VAL A 123 -7.09 4.10 -4.54
CA VAL A 123 -7.23 2.69 -4.16
C VAL A 123 -6.28 1.88 -5.02
N GLU A 124 -5.49 0.96 -4.42
CA GLU A 124 -4.49 0.14 -5.12
C GLU A 124 -3.65 0.98 -6.08
N TYR A 125 -3.07 2.04 -5.55
CA TYR A 125 -2.49 3.09 -6.38
C TYR A 125 -1.01 2.83 -6.64
N ALA A 126 -0.69 2.55 -7.91
CA ALA A 126 0.68 2.33 -8.35
C ALA A 126 1.50 3.62 -8.40
N LEU A 127 2.73 3.55 -7.90
CA LEU A 127 3.72 4.62 -7.84
C LEU A 127 5.08 4.14 -8.34
N CYS A 128 5.93 5.09 -8.75
CA CYS A 128 7.34 4.81 -8.98
C CYS A 128 8.24 6.00 -8.65
N ASP A 129 9.49 5.71 -8.29
CA ASP A 129 10.60 6.67 -8.36
C ASP A 129 11.46 6.31 -9.59
N PRO A 130 11.36 7.05 -10.70
CA PRO A 130 12.13 6.77 -11.90
C PRO A 130 13.64 6.91 -11.74
N ARG A 131 14.10 7.71 -10.77
CA ARG A 131 15.53 7.91 -10.49
C ARG A 131 16.13 6.72 -9.76
N LYS A 132 15.40 6.18 -8.79
CA LYS A 132 15.76 4.95 -8.08
C LYS A 132 15.39 3.69 -8.86
N ARG A 133 14.58 3.85 -9.90
CA ARG A 133 14.03 2.75 -10.71
C ARG A 133 13.30 1.71 -9.86
N VAL A 134 12.50 2.18 -8.91
CA VAL A 134 11.69 1.38 -7.99
C VAL A 134 10.21 1.70 -8.17
N GLY A 135 9.38 0.66 -8.11
CA GLY A 135 7.92 0.79 -8.16
C GLY A 135 7.24 0.13 -6.96
N GLY A 136 6.00 0.51 -6.72
CA GLY A 136 5.17 -0.08 -5.67
C GLY A 136 3.72 0.39 -5.77
N SER A 137 2.82 -0.24 -5.01
CA SER A 137 1.43 0.18 -4.89
C SER A 137 1.05 0.23 -3.41
N PHE A 138 0.31 1.26 -3.02
CA PHE A 138 -0.31 1.33 -1.70
C PHE A 138 -1.80 1.01 -1.80
N ASP A 139 -2.38 0.50 -0.73
CA ASP A 139 -3.75 -0.01 -0.77
C ASP A 139 -4.80 1.10 -0.77
N PHE A 140 -4.60 2.17 0.01
CA PHE A 140 -5.57 3.26 0.06
C PHE A 140 -4.95 4.64 0.40
N LEU A 141 -5.59 5.65 -0.14
CA LEU A 141 -5.42 7.04 0.28
C LEU A 141 -6.79 7.62 0.55
N VAL A 142 -7.01 8.04 1.78
CA VAL A 142 -8.30 8.61 2.20
C VAL A 142 -8.11 9.95 2.90
N ARG A 143 -9.13 10.80 2.83
CA ARG A 143 -9.24 12.01 3.63
C ARG A 143 -10.38 11.86 4.60
N THR A 144 -10.10 11.96 5.89
CA THR A 144 -11.10 11.84 6.95
C THR A 144 -12.05 13.06 6.97
N ALA A 145 -13.16 12.94 7.70
CA ALA A 145 -14.09 14.05 7.90
C ALA A 145 -13.43 15.29 8.54
N GLU A 146 -12.40 15.08 9.39
CA GLU A 146 -11.59 16.13 10.02
C GLU A 146 -10.57 16.74 9.04
N GLY A 147 -10.50 16.24 7.82
CA GLY A 147 -9.64 16.76 6.76
C GLY A 147 -8.22 16.19 6.75
N GLN A 148 -7.91 15.18 7.57
CA GLN A 148 -6.60 14.52 7.56
C GLN A 148 -6.48 13.57 6.36
N THR A 149 -5.37 13.65 5.66
CA THR A 149 -5.06 12.74 4.54
C THR A 149 -4.19 11.59 5.06
N ILE A 150 -4.67 10.37 4.92
CA ILE A 150 -4.04 9.15 5.43
C ILE A 150 -3.70 8.23 4.27
N LEU A 151 -2.40 7.93 4.11
CA LEU A 151 -1.88 6.91 3.20
C LEU A 151 -1.73 5.60 3.96
N GLY A 152 -2.35 4.53 3.46
CA GLY A 152 -2.42 3.28 4.18
C GLY A 152 -2.08 2.03 3.39
N ASP A 153 -1.67 1.02 4.15
CA ASP A 153 -1.32 -0.32 3.67
C ASP A 153 -1.99 -1.36 4.58
N LEU A 154 -2.74 -2.28 3.98
CA LEU A 154 -3.47 -3.34 4.68
C LEU A 154 -2.55 -4.54 4.91
N LYS A 155 -2.64 -5.13 6.07
CA LYS A 155 -2.03 -6.41 6.40
C LYS A 155 -3.04 -7.33 7.03
N THR A 156 -3.02 -8.61 6.67
CA THR A 156 -3.86 -9.62 7.29
C THR A 156 -3.03 -10.54 8.18
N VAL A 157 -3.59 -10.92 9.30
CA VAL A 157 -2.98 -11.88 10.23
C VAL A 157 -3.99 -12.98 10.59
N SER A 158 -3.51 -14.12 11.02
CA SER A 158 -4.35 -15.30 11.28
C SER A 158 -5.06 -15.26 12.62
N THR A 159 -4.63 -14.43 13.56
CA THR A 159 -5.21 -14.39 14.93
C THR A 159 -5.20 -12.98 15.50
N ALA A 160 -6.11 -12.71 16.43
CA ALA A 160 -6.14 -11.47 17.21
C ALA A 160 -4.83 -11.25 18.02
N ALA A 161 -4.19 -12.30 18.49
CA ALA A 161 -2.89 -12.20 19.16
C ALA A 161 -1.79 -11.70 18.20
N ALA A 162 -1.79 -12.20 16.96
CA ALA A 162 -0.85 -11.77 15.93
C ALA A 162 -1.09 -10.30 15.51
N LEU A 163 -2.31 -9.80 15.60
CA LEU A 163 -2.64 -8.40 15.34
C LEU A 163 -1.87 -7.46 16.28
N LYS A 164 -1.84 -7.73 17.57
CA LYS A 164 -1.13 -6.91 18.57
C LYS A 164 0.38 -6.91 18.34
N SER A 165 0.96 -8.03 17.95
CA SER A 165 2.39 -8.19 17.71
C SER A 165 2.84 -7.75 16.32
N ARG A 166 1.93 -7.55 15.37
CA ARG A 166 2.28 -7.12 14.01
C ARG A 166 2.93 -5.74 14.03
N LYS A 167 4.17 -5.67 13.58
CA LYS A 167 4.85 -4.38 13.41
C LYS A 167 4.24 -3.60 12.24
N PRO A 168 4.18 -2.28 12.34
CA PRO A 168 3.78 -1.44 11.22
C PRO A 168 4.69 -1.62 10.00
N ALA A 169 4.17 -1.35 8.83
CA ALA A 169 4.89 -1.42 7.55
C ALA A 169 5.70 -0.13 7.27
N THR A 170 6.49 0.34 8.25
CA THR A 170 7.08 1.67 8.31
C THR A 170 7.88 2.03 7.06
N ALA A 171 8.85 1.21 6.66
CA ALA A 171 9.66 1.48 5.48
C ALA A 171 8.87 1.40 4.17
N GLN A 172 7.88 0.50 4.09
CA GLN A 172 6.98 0.37 2.95
C GLN A 172 6.15 1.63 2.76
N LEU A 173 5.51 2.10 3.83
CA LEU A 173 4.74 3.35 3.84
C LEU A 173 5.63 4.56 3.52
N GLY A 174 6.87 4.57 3.99
CA GLY A 174 7.83 5.61 3.68
C GLY A 174 8.21 5.69 2.21
N ALA A 175 8.37 4.54 1.55
CA ALA A 175 8.59 4.46 0.11
C ALA A 175 7.40 5.09 -0.65
N TYR A 176 6.19 4.66 -0.31
CA TYR A 176 4.98 5.14 -0.95
C TYR A 176 4.77 6.63 -0.71
N THR A 177 4.98 7.11 0.51
CA THR A 177 4.87 8.54 0.84
C THR A 177 5.89 9.37 0.06
N SER A 178 7.16 8.93 -0.01
CA SER A 178 8.20 9.63 -0.75
C SER A 178 7.86 9.74 -2.25
N MET A 179 7.42 8.64 -2.85
CA MET A 179 7.01 8.62 -4.25
C MET A 179 5.75 9.44 -4.47
N PHE A 180 4.77 9.35 -3.57
CA PHE A 180 3.53 10.10 -3.66
C PHE A 180 3.77 11.61 -3.61
N CYS A 181 4.53 12.11 -2.64
CA CYS A 181 4.86 13.54 -2.52
C CYS A 181 5.64 14.05 -3.73
N TRP A 182 6.41 13.20 -4.41
CA TRP A 182 7.11 13.60 -5.63
C TRP A 182 6.17 13.76 -6.82
N TRP A 183 5.17 12.87 -6.96
CA TRP A 183 4.17 12.94 -8.03
C TRP A 183 3.06 13.97 -7.74
N TRP A 184 2.67 14.13 -6.48
CA TRP A 184 1.56 14.93 -6.01
C TRP A 184 2.00 15.94 -4.94
N PRO A 185 2.91 16.90 -5.27
CA PRO A 185 3.53 17.78 -4.28
C PRO A 185 2.55 18.75 -3.60
N THR A 186 1.34 18.90 -4.13
CA THR A 186 0.29 19.76 -3.56
C THR A 186 -0.63 19.04 -2.57
N ILE A 187 -0.50 17.72 -2.44
CA ILE A 187 -1.29 16.91 -1.51
C ILE A 187 -0.38 16.49 -0.36
N THR A 188 -0.69 16.98 0.83
CA THR A 188 0.05 16.63 2.04
C THR A 188 -0.48 15.32 2.60
N ILE A 189 0.41 14.41 2.96
CA ILE A 189 0.09 13.22 3.76
C ILE A 189 0.26 13.57 5.23
N ASP A 190 -0.83 13.60 5.98
CA ASP A 190 -0.83 13.95 7.41
C ASP A 190 -0.43 12.77 8.28
N ARG A 191 -0.78 11.55 7.86
CA ARG A 191 -0.45 10.30 8.53
C ARG A 191 -0.18 9.18 7.52
N CYS A 192 0.73 8.31 7.89
CA CYS A 192 0.83 6.96 7.33
C CYS A 192 0.13 5.98 8.27
N ALA A 193 -0.43 4.90 7.75
CA ALA A 193 -1.07 3.92 8.60
C ALA A 193 -0.94 2.49 8.07
N THR A 194 -0.60 1.57 8.95
CA THR A 194 -0.78 0.14 8.67
C THR A 194 -2.12 -0.27 9.26
N LEU A 195 -3.04 -0.69 8.40
CA LEU A 195 -4.32 -1.26 8.81
C LEU A 195 -4.14 -2.78 8.92
N VAL A 196 -4.41 -3.33 10.08
CA VAL A 196 -4.21 -4.77 10.32
C VAL A 196 -5.55 -5.42 10.57
N SER A 197 -5.95 -6.36 9.71
CA SER A 197 -7.17 -7.15 9.87
C SER A 197 -6.85 -8.55 10.40
N ALA A 198 -7.58 -8.95 11.43
CA ALA A 198 -7.57 -10.26 12.08
C ALA A 198 -9.01 -10.77 12.22
N PRO A 199 -9.23 -12.06 12.51
CA PRO A 199 -10.57 -12.56 12.79
C PRO A 199 -11.25 -11.81 13.94
N GLY A 200 -12.35 -11.10 13.63
CA GLY A 200 -13.15 -10.32 14.58
C GLY A 200 -12.59 -8.97 14.98
N GLU A 201 -11.38 -8.59 14.55
CA GLU A 201 -10.74 -7.34 14.94
C GLU A 201 -10.04 -6.67 13.75
N CYS A 202 -10.09 -5.33 13.70
CA CYS A 202 -9.30 -4.52 12.78
C CYS A 202 -8.67 -3.34 13.53
N GLU A 203 -7.35 -3.17 13.40
CA GLU A 203 -6.59 -2.14 14.12
C GLU A 203 -5.83 -1.24 13.14
N LEU A 204 -6.01 0.07 13.28
CA LEU A 204 -5.20 1.07 12.60
C LEU A 204 -3.96 1.39 13.43
N LYS A 205 -2.78 1.23 12.85
CA LYS A 205 -1.48 1.59 13.45
C LYS A 205 -0.93 2.85 12.77
N PRO A 206 -1.27 4.04 13.30
CA PRO A 206 -0.84 5.30 12.69
C PRO A 206 0.66 5.54 12.91
N GLN A 207 1.27 6.21 11.94
CA GLN A 207 2.69 6.53 11.93
C GLN A 207 2.92 7.94 11.41
N ASP A 208 4.00 8.55 11.87
CA ASP A 208 4.45 9.82 11.33
C ASP A 208 5.08 9.64 9.94
N PRO A 209 4.67 10.40 8.91
CA PRO A 209 5.23 10.30 7.57
C PRO A 209 6.74 10.51 7.51
N ALA A 210 7.29 11.41 8.32
CA ALA A 210 8.73 11.68 8.34
C ALA A 210 9.52 10.47 8.88
N CYS A 211 8.99 9.81 9.93
CA CYS A 211 9.57 8.57 10.45
C CYS A 211 9.53 7.44 9.41
N CYS A 212 8.42 7.34 8.66
CA CYS A 212 8.29 6.36 7.59
C CYS A 212 9.31 6.62 6.46
N ILE A 213 9.44 7.87 6.02
CA ILE A 213 10.40 8.28 4.98
C ILE A 213 11.84 7.97 5.42
N ALA A 214 12.19 8.27 6.68
CA ALA A 214 13.52 7.95 7.21
C ALA A 214 13.81 6.44 7.19
N ALA A 215 12.85 5.62 7.61
CA ALA A 215 12.98 4.16 7.57
C ALA A 215 13.11 3.62 6.12
N TRP A 216 12.45 4.23 5.16
CA TRP A 216 12.64 3.90 3.75
C TRP A 216 14.02 4.27 3.24
N GLN A 217 14.52 5.46 3.59
CA GLN A 217 15.87 5.88 3.21
C GLN A 217 16.93 4.91 3.71
N GLU A 218 16.86 4.50 4.98
CA GLU A 218 17.74 3.50 5.56
C GLU A 218 17.68 2.16 4.82
N ALA A 219 16.46 1.67 4.52
CA ALA A 219 16.27 0.42 3.78
C ALA A 219 16.84 0.52 2.35
N TRP A 220 16.69 1.67 1.70
CA TRP A 220 17.21 1.90 0.37
C TRP A 220 18.75 1.94 0.36
N GLU A 221 19.38 2.64 1.30
CA GLU A 221 20.84 2.71 1.44
C GLU A 221 21.44 1.32 1.69
N LYS A 222 20.81 0.52 2.57
CA LYS A 222 21.21 -0.86 2.80
C LYS A 222 21.13 -1.69 1.52
N HIS A 223 20.02 -1.60 0.80
CA HIS A 223 19.83 -2.30 -0.47
C HIS A 223 20.90 -1.92 -1.49
N GLN A 224 21.21 -0.63 -1.64
CA GLN A 224 22.25 -0.16 -2.55
C GLN A 224 23.63 -0.73 -2.18
N ALA A 225 23.98 -0.76 -0.90
CA ALA A 225 25.25 -1.34 -0.44
C ALA A 225 25.34 -2.84 -0.75
N GLU A 226 24.24 -3.58 -0.58
CA GLU A 226 24.18 -5.01 -0.91
C GLU A 226 24.30 -5.27 -2.42
N GLU A 227 23.65 -4.46 -3.26
CA GLU A 227 23.79 -4.57 -4.72
C GLU A 227 25.22 -4.27 -5.20
N GLN A 228 25.89 -3.28 -4.62
CA GLN A 228 27.30 -3.00 -4.91
C GLN A 228 28.21 -4.18 -4.55
N LEU A 229 27.96 -4.87 -3.43
CA LEU A 229 28.72 -6.05 -3.02
C LEU A 229 28.47 -7.26 -3.93
N ARG A 230 27.31 -7.34 -4.59
CA ARG A 230 26.99 -8.40 -5.55
C ARG A 230 27.61 -8.18 -6.94
N GLY A 231 28.22 -7.01 -7.18
CA GLY A 231 28.93 -6.71 -8.42
C GLY A 231 28.04 -6.27 -9.58
N PHE A 232 26.93 -5.66 -9.28
CA PHE A 232 26.05 -5.00 -10.23
C PHE A 232 26.23 -3.48 -10.25
#